data_a0419bdeef4300201497b9156d0b7391
#
_entry.id   a0419bdeef4300201497b9156d0b7391
#
_cell.length_a   1.000
_cell.length_b   1.000
_cell.length_c   1.000
_cell.angle_alpha   90.00
_cell.angle_beta   90.00
_cell.angle_gamma   90.00
#
_symmetry.space_group_name_H-M   'P 1'
#
loop_
_entity.id
_entity.type
_entity.pdbx_description
1 polymer ?
#
loop_
_entity_poly.entity_id
_entity_poly.type
_entity_poly.pdbx_seq_one_letter_code
_entity_poly.pdbx_strand_id
1 'polypeptide(L)'
;MAVTDQAESNKTEISDGTAAVGMQVQKRDGSKQTVDVNKIVRAVERCSSELPGVDPMRIATRTISGLHDGATTTELDELSIRTAAALIIEEPNYSRLAARLLGTFIDKEVQNQNIYSFSQSIELGAECGLIHDGVLEFVQVHAR
;
A
#
# COMPACT_ATOMS: atom_id res chain seq x y z
N MET A 1 23.61 54.40 -23.21
CA MET A 1 24.27 53.18 -22.74
C MET A 1 23.29 52.45 -21.83
N ALA A 2 22.72 51.39 -22.33
CA ALA A 2 21.74 50.59 -21.63
C ALA A 2 22.49 49.51 -20.80
N VAL A 3 22.22 49.42 -19.51
CA VAL A 3 22.64 48.33 -18.67
C VAL A 3 21.39 47.50 -18.38
N THR A 4 21.32 46.35 -18.99
CA THR A 4 20.27 45.36 -18.82
C THR A 4 20.52 44.63 -17.54
N ASP A 5 19.65 44.82 -16.56
CA ASP A 5 19.62 44.05 -15.33
C ASP A 5 18.74 42.82 -15.55
N GLN A 6 19.38 41.64 -15.69
CA GLN A 6 18.68 40.36 -15.71
C GLN A 6 18.57 39.85 -14.26
N ALA A 7 17.42 40.04 -13.67
CA ALA A 7 17.06 39.36 -12.43
C ALA A 7 16.70 37.90 -12.77
N GLU A 8 17.65 36.99 -12.58
CA GLU A 8 17.39 35.56 -12.52
C GLU A 8 16.54 35.24 -11.30
N SER A 9 15.28 34.91 -11.57
CA SER A 9 14.37 34.28 -10.59
C SER A 9 14.90 32.92 -10.21
N ASN A 10 15.65 32.87 -9.12
CA ASN A 10 16.02 31.62 -8.49
C ASN A 10 14.80 31.04 -7.78
N LYS A 11 14.07 30.18 -8.51
CA LYS A 11 12.95 29.42 -7.98
C LYS A 11 13.53 28.33 -7.10
N THR A 12 13.66 28.64 -5.81
CA THR A 12 14.00 27.67 -4.76
C THR A 12 12.89 26.62 -4.73
N GLU A 13 13.11 25.49 -5.35
CA GLU A 13 12.30 24.29 -5.12
C GLU A 13 12.58 23.84 -3.68
N ILE A 14 11.60 24.09 -2.81
CA ILE A 14 11.56 23.50 -1.47
C ILE A 14 11.28 22.02 -1.68
N SER A 15 12.31 21.19 -1.73
CA SER A 15 12.19 19.75 -1.63
C SER A 15 11.92 19.42 -0.16
N ASP A 16 10.66 19.54 0.22
CA ASP A 16 10.18 19.06 1.51
C ASP A 16 9.94 17.55 1.40
N GLY A 17 10.80 16.80 2.02
CA GLY A 17 10.68 15.35 2.10
C GLY A 17 12.01 14.75 2.55
N THR A 18 12.12 14.50 3.85
CA THR A 18 13.18 13.64 4.39
C THR A 18 13.06 12.25 3.75
N ALA A 19 13.52 12.14 2.51
CA ALA A 19 13.72 10.86 1.87
C ALA A 19 14.67 10.06 2.77
N ALA A 20 14.33 8.84 3.09
CA ALA A 20 15.31 7.84 3.52
C ALA A 20 16.26 7.69 2.32
N VAL A 21 17.33 8.50 2.33
CA VAL A 21 18.22 8.71 1.20
C VAL A 21 18.83 7.36 0.84
N GLY A 22 18.39 6.77 -0.27
CA GLY A 22 18.97 5.59 -0.87
C GLY A 22 18.31 4.24 -0.61
N MET A 23 17.35 4.12 0.34
CA MET A 23 16.67 2.85 0.58
C MET A 23 15.79 2.47 -0.60
N GLN A 24 15.94 1.24 -1.10
CA GLN A 24 15.14 0.71 -2.20
C GLN A 24 14.21 -0.40 -1.72
N VAL A 25 13.06 -0.51 -2.36
CA VAL A 25 12.13 -1.63 -2.21
C VAL A 25 11.95 -2.35 -3.54
N GLN A 26 11.78 -3.66 -3.47
CA GLN A 26 11.47 -4.48 -4.63
C GLN A 26 9.95 -4.63 -4.76
N LYS A 27 9.43 -4.28 -5.93
CA LYS A 27 8.02 -4.47 -6.27
C LYS A 27 7.71 -5.94 -6.56
N ARG A 28 6.41 -6.27 -6.60
CA ARG A 28 5.91 -7.62 -6.95
C ARG A 28 6.34 -8.06 -8.36
N ASP A 29 6.52 -7.13 -9.30
CA ASP A 29 7.03 -7.38 -10.65
C ASP A 29 8.55 -7.54 -10.73
N GLY A 30 9.25 -7.50 -9.60
CA GLY A 30 10.71 -7.60 -9.49
C GLY A 30 11.46 -6.28 -9.72
N SER A 31 10.79 -5.22 -10.14
CA SER A 31 11.43 -3.91 -10.32
C SER A 31 11.77 -3.27 -8.97
N LYS A 32 12.86 -2.47 -8.96
CA LYS A 32 13.27 -1.72 -7.77
C LYS A 32 12.77 -0.28 -7.82
N GLN A 33 12.38 0.24 -6.68
CA GLN A 33 11.95 1.62 -6.52
C GLN A 33 12.49 2.19 -5.21
N THR A 34 12.94 3.47 -5.25
CA THR A 34 13.28 4.19 -4.02
C THR A 34 12.05 4.31 -3.12
N VAL A 35 12.25 4.12 -1.82
CA VAL A 35 11.20 4.28 -0.82
C VAL A 35 10.69 5.72 -0.85
N ASP A 36 9.41 5.87 -1.08
CA ASP A 36 8.71 7.15 -1.03
C ASP A 36 7.83 7.19 0.23
N VAL A 37 8.31 7.92 1.23
CA VAL A 37 7.62 8.12 2.51
C VAL A 37 6.21 8.65 2.30
N ASN A 38 6.03 9.60 1.38
CA ASN A 38 4.73 10.21 1.11
C ASN A 38 3.72 9.20 0.54
N LYS A 39 4.17 8.21 -0.24
CA LYS A 39 3.29 7.13 -0.70
C LYS A 39 2.79 6.28 0.46
N ILE A 40 3.66 5.98 1.42
CA ILE A 40 3.31 5.21 2.61
C ILE A 40 2.30 6.00 3.45
N VAL A 41 2.60 7.26 3.74
CA VAL A 41 1.69 8.15 4.48
C VAL A 41 0.31 8.20 3.82
N ARG A 42 0.23 8.49 2.52
CA ARG A 42 -1.04 8.57 1.78
C ARG A 42 -1.81 7.25 1.78
N ALA A 43 -1.11 6.10 1.72
CA ALA A 43 -1.77 4.80 1.79
C ALA A 43 -2.42 4.58 3.16
N VAL A 44 -1.72 4.93 4.24
CA VAL A 44 -2.23 4.84 5.61
C VAL A 44 -3.36 5.87 5.83
N GLU A 45 -3.22 7.11 5.35
CA GLU A 45 -4.25 8.15 5.43
C GLU A 45 -5.58 7.69 4.81
N ARG A 46 -5.55 7.10 3.63
CA ARG A 46 -6.76 6.57 3.00
C ARG A 46 -7.46 5.51 3.85
N CYS A 47 -6.68 4.65 4.51
CA CYS A 47 -7.22 3.61 5.38
C CYS A 47 -7.66 4.15 6.75
N SER A 48 -7.13 5.29 7.20
CA SER A 48 -7.44 5.91 8.49
C SER A 48 -8.61 6.91 8.42
N SER A 49 -9.19 7.14 7.26
CA SER A 49 -10.34 8.03 7.10
C SER A 49 -11.44 7.69 8.11
N GLU A 50 -11.96 8.72 8.79
CA GLU A 50 -13.03 8.61 9.81
C GLU A 50 -12.66 7.74 11.04
N LEU A 51 -11.37 7.53 11.31
CA LEU A 51 -10.89 6.86 12.51
C LEU A 51 -10.28 7.89 13.48
N PRO A 52 -11.02 8.35 14.49
CA PRO A 52 -10.50 9.30 15.45
C PRO A 52 -9.37 8.69 16.28
N GLY A 53 -8.39 9.50 16.67
CA GLY A 53 -7.25 9.05 17.49
C GLY A 53 -6.17 8.27 16.76
N VAL A 54 -6.34 8.02 15.45
CA VAL A 54 -5.33 7.34 14.62
C VAL A 54 -4.43 8.38 13.95
N ASP A 55 -3.11 8.19 14.10
CA ASP A 55 -2.08 9.05 13.49
C ASP A 55 -1.38 8.30 12.35
N PRO A 56 -1.67 8.65 11.07
CA PRO A 56 -1.07 8.02 9.91
C PRO A 56 0.45 8.22 9.84
N MET A 57 0.95 9.39 10.26
CA MET A 57 2.39 9.69 10.23
C MET A 57 3.16 8.79 11.20
N ARG A 58 2.58 8.51 12.36
CA ARG A 58 3.17 7.60 13.35
C ARG A 58 3.34 6.18 12.79
N ILE A 59 2.33 5.69 12.05
CA ILE A 59 2.40 4.39 11.37
C ILE A 59 3.49 4.42 10.31
N ALA A 60 3.48 5.41 9.42
CA ALA A 60 4.46 5.52 8.35
C ALA A 60 5.89 5.58 8.87
N THR A 61 6.15 6.41 9.87
CA THR A 61 7.48 6.55 10.48
C THR A 61 7.96 5.25 11.10
N ARG A 62 7.12 4.55 11.88
CA ARG A 62 7.49 3.27 12.49
C ARG A 62 7.70 2.17 11.44
N THR A 63 6.88 2.15 10.40
CA THR A 63 7.03 1.21 9.28
C THR A 63 8.37 1.42 8.58
N ILE A 64 8.71 2.67 8.24
CA ILE A 64 9.98 2.99 7.57
C ILE A 64 11.17 2.66 8.46
N SER A 65 11.10 2.94 9.76
CA SER A 65 12.17 2.63 10.72
C SER A 65 12.42 1.12 10.87
N GLY A 66 11.43 0.31 10.61
CA GLY A 66 11.55 -1.16 10.64
C GLY A 66 11.90 -1.81 9.30
N LEU A 67 11.97 -1.00 8.24
CA LEU A 67 12.25 -1.49 6.89
C LEU A 67 13.76 -1.57 6.65
N HIS A 68 14.22 -2.62 5.96
CA HIS A 68 15.60 -2.75 5.51
C HIS A 68 15.74 -2.44 4.01
N ASP A 69 16.96 -2.11 3.56
CA ASP A 69 17.21 -1.87 2.15
C ASP A 69 17.02 -3.16 1.34
N GLY A 70 16.32 -3.06 0.23
CA GLY A 70 15.97 -4.21 -0.62
C GLY A 70 14.74 -4.99 -0.16
N ALA A 71 14.03 -4.56 0.91
CA ALA A 71 12.78 -5.17 1.32
C ALA A 71 11.75 -5.13 0.20
N THR A 72 10.82 -6.09 0.20
CA THR A 72 9.74 -6.12 -0.79
C THR A 72 8.59 -5.18 -0.40
N THR A 73 7.78 -4.78 -1.38
CA THR A 73 6.56 -4.02 -1.09
C THR A 73 5.54 -4.85 -0.28
N THR A 74 5.61 -6.18 -0.37
CA THR A 74 4.83 -7.10 0.46
C THR A 74 5.23 -6.98 1.93
N GLU A 75 6.53 -7.03 2.23
CA GLU A 75 7.05 -6.83 3.59
C GLU A 75 6.72 -5.44 4.14
N LEU A 76 6.75 -4.41 3.29
CA LEU A 76 6.33 -3.05 3.67
C LEU A 76 4.84 -3.01 4.09
N ASP A 77 3.97 -3.62 3.28
CA ASP A 77 2.54 -3.70 3.58
C ASP A 77 2.30 -4.48 4.90
N GLU A 78 2.92 -5.64 5.08
CA GLU A 78 2.83 -6.44 6.31
C GLU A 78 3.35 -5.69 7.54
N LEU A 79 4.46 -4.98 7.41
CA LEU A 79 5.03 -4.20 8.51
C LEU A 79 4.08 -3.05 8.92
N SER A 80 3.42 -2.42 7.96
CA SER A 80 2.40 -1.40 8.22
C SER A 80 1.21 -1.97 9.00
N ILE A 81 0.73 -3.16 8.63
CA ILE A 81 -0.36 -3.87 9.32
C ILE A 81 0.05 -4.21 10.75
N ARG A 82 1.23 -4.80 10.94
CA ARG A 82 1.76 -5.17 12.27
C ARG A 82 1.97 -3.95 13.16
N THR A 83 2.44 -2.85 12.58
CA THR A 83 2.63 -1.58 13.31
C THR A 83 1.29 -1.03 13.80
N ALA A 84 0.26 -1.04 12.98
CA ALA A 84 -1.08 -0.64 13.39
C ALA A 84 -1.63 -1.59 14.48
N ALA A 85 -1.49 -2.90 14.31
CA ALA A 85 -1.94 -3.88 15.29
C ALA A 85 -1.25 -3.71 16.66
N ALA A 86 0.03 -3.34 16.70
CA ALA A 86 0.75 -3.10 17.95
C ALA A 86 0.25 -1.89 18.73
N LEU A 87 -0.45 -0.95 18.07
CA LEU A 87 -0.97 0.26 18.70
C LEU A 87 -2.42 0.13 19.22
N ILE A 88 -3.06 -1.03 19.06
CA ILE A 88 -4.45 -1.26 19.50
C ILE A 88 -4.63 -1.03 21.00
N ILE A 89 -3.62 -1.33 21.79
CA ILE A 89 -3.66 -1.13 23.26
C ILE A 89 -3.74 0.36 23.60
N GLU A 90 -3.11 1.23 22.79
CA GLU A 90 -3.12 2.67 23.02
C GLU A 90 -4.42 3.32 22.52
N GLU A 91 -4.88 2.91 21.33
CA GLU A 91 -6.11 3.42 20.70
C GLU A 91 -6.81 2.28 19.93
N PRO A 92 -8.02 1.86 20.35
CA PRO A 92 -8.73 0.73 19.72
C PRO A 92 -9.01 0.89 18.22
N ASN A 93 -9.12 2.12 17.71
CA ASN A 93 -9.35 2.38 16.28
C ASN A 93 -8.19 1.91 15.39
N TYR A 94 -7.01 1.68 15.94
CA TYR A 94 -5.92 1.03 15.19
C TYR A 94 -6.26 -0.40 14.76
N SER A 95 -7.22 -1.09 15.42
CA SER A 95 -7.71 -2.39 14.96
C SER A 95 -8.42 -2.27 13.62
N ARG A 96 -9.23 -1.22 13.44
CA ARG A 96 -9.93 -0.94 12.19
C ARG A 96 -8.95 -0.51 11.10
N LEU A 97 -7.94 0.29 11.45
CA LEU A 97 -6.88 0.64 10.51
C LEU A 97 -6.13 -0.62 10.04
N ALA A 98 -5.71 -1.49 10.96
CA ALA A 98 -5.02 -2.74 10.62
C ALA A 98 -5.87 -3.62 9.69
N ALA A 99 -7.17 -3.74 9.97
CA ALA A 99 -8.10 -4.49 9.11
C ALA A 99 -8.24 -3.88 7.70
N ARG A 100 -8.32 -2.55 7.58
CA ARG A 100 -8.39 -1.87 6.27
C ARG A 100 -7.08 -1.99 5.48
N LEU A 101 -5.93 -1.89 6.15
CA LEU A 101 -4.62 -2.12 5.53
C LEU A 101 -4.50 -3.57 5.04
N LEU A 102 -4.95 -4.54 5.85
CA LEU A 102 -4.98 -5.96 5.47
C LEU A 102 -5.89 -6.18 4.25
N GLY A 103 -7.08 -5.58 4.21
CA GLY A 103 -7.96 -5.64 3.04
C GLY A 103 -7.26 -5.13 1.77
N THR A 104 -6.61 -3.96 1.85
CA THR A 104 -5.82 -3.42 0.73
C THR A 104 -4.66 -4.34 0.31
N PHE A 105 -4.02 -5.01 1.27
CA PHE A 105 -2.97 -5.99 0.99
C PHE A 105 -3.53 -7.19 0.24
N ILE A 106 -4.65 -7.77 0.69
CA ILE A 106 -5.32 -8.89 0.04
C ILE A 106 -5.73 -8.53 -1.39
N ASP A 107 -6.32 -7.34 -1.60
CA ASP A 107 -6.69 -6.86 -2.93
C ASP A 107 -5.48 -6.82 -3.89
N LYS A 108 -4.33 -6.33 -3.42
CA LYS A 108 -3.09 -6.33 -4.21
C LYS A 108 -2.60 -7.75 -4.54
N GLU A 109 -2.70 -8.69 -3.60
CA GLU A 109 -2.30 -10.08 -3.83
C GLU A 109 -3.20 -10.75 -4.86
N VAL A 110 -4.52 -10.53 -4.77
CA VAL A 110 -5.49 -11.06 -5.74
C VAL A 110 -5.24 -10.49 -7.14
N GLN A 111 -5.07 -9.16 -7.26
CA GLN A 111 -4.76 -8.52 -8.54
C GLN A 111 -3.45 -9.00 -9.15
N ASN A 112 -2.46 -9.31 -8.31
CA ASN A 112 -1.16 -9.81 -8.76
C ASN A 112 -1.23 -11.26 -9.30
N GLN A 113 -2.30 -11.99 -9.00
CA GLN A 113 -2.59 -13.32 -9.55
C GLN A 113 -3.37 -13.26 -10.88
N ASN A 114 -3.56 -12.07 -11.45
CA ASN A 114 -4.38 -11.83 -12.65
C ASN A 114 -5.86 -12.25 -12.50
N ILE A 115 -6.38 -12.19 -11.28
CA ILE A 115 -7.78 -12.43 -10.98
C ILE A 115 -8.48 -11.06 -10.90
N TYR A 116 -9.30 -10.75 -11.91
CA TYR A 116 -9.95 -9.45 -12.05
C TYR A 116 -11.47 -9.50 -11.89
N SER A 117 -12.04 -10.70 -11.73
CA SER A 117 -13.48 -10.87 -11.57
C SER A 117 -13.81 -12.01 -10.61
N PHE A 118 -15.03 -11.98 -10.06
CA PHE A 118 -15.56 -13.07 -9.24
C PHE A 118 -15.62 -14.38 -10.01
N SER A 119 -16.06 -14.35 -11.28
CA SER A 119 -16.12 -15.55 -12.13
C SER A 119 -14.75 -16.20 -12.30
N GLN A 120 -13.71 -15.41 -12.58
CA GLN A 120 -12.33 -15.92 -12.68
C GLN A 120 -11.84 -16.54 -11.36
N SER A 121 -12.22 -15.95 -10.23
CA SER A 121 -11.88 -16.50 -8.90
C SER A 121 -12.52 -17.87 -8.68
N ILE A 122 -13.78 -18.04 -9.11
CA ILE A 122 -14.50 -19.33 -9.02
C ILE A 122 -13.90 -20.37 -9.97
N GLU A 123 -13.59 -19.97 -11.21
CA GLU A 123 -12.94 -20.86 -12.19
C GLU A 123 -11.60 -21.38 -11.67
N LEU A 124 -10.73 -20.49 -11.21
CA LEU A 124 -9.43 -20.87 -10.65
C LEU A 124 -9.58 -21.73 -9.40
N GLY A 125 -10.55 -21.40 -8.53
CA GLY A 125 -10.84 -22.18 -7.33
C GLY A 125 -11.33 -23.60 -7.63
N ALA A 126 -12.09 -23.77 -8.71
CA ALA A 126 -12.52 -25.08 -9.21
C ALA A 126 -11.35 -25.88 -9.81
N GLU A 127 -10.50 -25.24 -10.63
CA GLU A 127 -9.27 -25.84 -11.16
C GLU A 127 -8.33 -26.33 -10.06
N CYS A 128 -8.23 -25.57 -8.95
CA CYS A 128 -7.45 -25.94 -7.78
C CYS A 128 -8.14 -26.98 -6.87
N GLY A 129 -9.36 -27.43 -7.21
CA GLY A 129 -10.14 -28.37 -6.40
C GLY A 129 -10.67 -27.82 -5.08
N LEU A 130 -10.67 -26.48 -4.91
CA LEU A 130 -11.15 -25.77 -3.70
C LEU A 130 -12.66 -25.49 -3.76
N ILE A 131 -13.25 -25.48 -4.95
CA ILE A 131 -14.65 -25.16 -5.22
C ILE A 131 -15.29 -26.30 -5.96
N HIS A 132 -16.50 -26.68 -5.53
CA HIS A 132 -17.27 -27.77 -6.15
C HIS A 132 -17.80 -27.38 -7.54
N ASP A 133 -17.77 -28.31 -8.51
CA ASP A 133 -18.16 -28.08 -9.91
C ASP A 133 -19.56 -27.47 -10.05
N GLY A 134 -20.51 -27.84 -9.21
CA GLY A 134 -21.86 -27.26 -9.22
C GLY A 134 -21.92 -25.76 -8.95
N VAL A 135 -20.93 -25.21 -8.20
CA VAL A 135 -20.81 -23.75 -8.00
C VAL A 135 -20.27 -23.10 -9.26
N LEU A 136 -19.31 -23.74 -9.93
CA LEU A 136 -18.76 -23.29 -11.21
C LEU A 136 -19.85 -23.22 -12.28
N GLU A 137 -20.63 -24.29 -12.45
CA GLU A 137 -21.76 -24.34 -13.40
C GLU A 137 -22.77 -23.24 -13.11
N PHE A 138 -23.15 -23.03 -11.83
CA PHE A 138 -24.08 -21.98 -11.44
C PHE A 138 -23.56 -20.59 -11.82
N VAL A 139 -22.29 -20.31 -11.55
CA VAL A 139 -21.68 -19.01 -11.86
C VAL A 139 -21.60 -18.80 -13.37
N GLN A 140 -21.21 -19.82 -14.16
CA GLN A 140 -21.13 -19.72 -15.63
C GLN A 140 -22.48 -19.43 -16.27
N VAL A 141 -23.56 -19.99 -15.74
CA VAL A 141 -24.93 -19.76 -16.25
C VAL A 141 -25.47 -18.38 -15.86
N HIS A 142 -25.08 -17.83 -14.69
CA HIS A 142 -25.64 -16.60 -14.13
C HIS A 142 -24.69 -15.41 -14.15
N ALA A 143 -23.42 -15.59 -14.57
CA ALA A 143 -22.49 -14.48 -14.76
C ALA A 143 -22.95 -13.60 -15.93
N ARG A 144 -23.32 -12.34 -15.59
CA ARG A 144 -23.63 -11.28 -16.55
C ARG A 144 -22.52 -10.26 -16.58
#